data_5322f18c81403ba94cc865dfabcf1106
#
_entry.id   5322f18c81403ba94cc865dfabcf1106
#
_cell.length_a   1.000
_cell.length_b   1.000
_cell.length_c   1.000
_cell.angle_alpha   90.00
_cell.angle_beta   90.00
_cell.angle_gamma   90.00
#
_symmetry.space_group_name_H-M   'P 1'
#
loop_
_entity.id
_entity.type
_entity.pdbx_description
1 polymer ?
#
loop_
_entity_poly.entity_id
_entity_poly.type
_entity_poly.pdbx_seq_one_letter_code
_entity_poly.pdbx_strand_id
1 'polypeptide(L)'
;MEHTNEYYRKRIDNVEYANKAVKGCLRKMHIRDYIPGQVIYNLGEYPNKMTIKPTEYDYNLIKNLAENGVGLIQIHEEWNDALRIMGADKYSCHDKEGLKEFISLCHSLGIKVIPYLSSGFFDERDPDYSEKFVTSRDSILVQNYYRYRCCSATSPEWNKYLFDNLRRVMEEYEFDGIFNDMGYDRRDRDGKLYGMEDYDPYIEDLLMRMYSVVSGEYGGIVKLHIGELQVPVTDERIYDYLWVGESCKTSDELLKTINYKPYVIPCPDYKFTNETNGDIYFSRALPFLQFLLRLDGRPINGERSCAPGVEYHEDAESRHFEKIREYYLAHPNGPYVYSEWSDIPDDERLREKWFEYLKLYKPMVSEDSQCFIDIAPDNDITATPFISDVHMSVFVNDECYLCISNLGGADSKIAFKESWLNRVTGETVTETEIPAGGMVFLKKI
;
A
#
# COMPACT_ATOMS: atom_id res chain seq x y z
N MET A 1 16.93 11.34 -13.89
CA MET A 1 16.91 12.09 -15.18
C MET A 1 17.54 13.45 -14.95
N GLU A 2 18.52 13.88 -15.78
CA GLU A 2 19.01 15.27 -15.71
C GLU A 2 17.96 16.18 -16.36
N HIS A 3 17.43 17.11 -15.58
CA HIS A 3 16.48 18.11 -16.07
C HIS A 3 17.19 19.24 -16.81
N THR A 4 16.48 19.86 -17.74
CA THR A 4 17.00 21.01 -18.52
C THR A 4 17.01 22.31 -17.69
N ASN A 5 17.81 23.30 -18.12
CA ASN A 5 17.77 24.63 -17.51
C ASN A 5 16.38 25.29 -17.59
N GLU A 6 15.60 24.97 -18.62
CA GLU A 6 14.24 25.45 -18.79
C GLU A 6 13.31 24.86 -17.73
N TYR A 7 13.43 23.56 -17.45
CA TYR A 7 12.72 22.88 -16.35
C TYR A 7 12.96 23.60 -15.02
N TYR A 8 14.22 23.84 -14.67
CA TYR A 8 14.53 24.49 -13.40
C TYR A 8 14.03 25.92 -13.29
N ARG A 9 14.02 26.69 -14.39
CA ARG A 9 13.44 28.04 -14.40
C ARG A 9 11.93 27.99 -14.15
N LYS A 10 11.20 27.20 -14.91
CA LYS A 10 9.75 27.02 -14.73
C LYS A 10 9.43 26.56 -13.31
N ARG A 11 10.21 25.60 -12.80
CA ARG A 11 10.02 25.11 -11.42
C ARG A 11 10.21 26.22 -10.40
N ILE A 12 11.23 27.04 -10.52
CA ILE A 12 11.47 28.18 -9.61
C ILE A 12 10.28 29.15 -9.67
N ASP A 13 9.86 29.55 -10.87
CA ASP A 13 8.74 30.48 -11.06
C ASP A 13 7.45 29.94 -10.45
N ASN A 14 7.14 28.65 -10.65
CA ASN A 14 5.97 28.00 -10.11
C ASN A 14 6.03 27.85 -8.57
N VAL A 15 7.20 27.52 -8.02
CA VAL A 15 7.41 27.46 -6.57
C VAL A 15 7.25 28.82 -5.93
N GLU A 16 7.79 29.90 -6.56
CA GLU A 16 7.60 31.27 -6.07
C GLU A 16 6.14 31.71 -6.13
N TYR A 17 5.45 31.38 -7.23
CA TYR A 17 4.01 31.62 -7.36
C TYR A 17 3.23 30.97 -6.23
N ALA A 18 3.42 29.66 -6.05
CA ALA A 18 2.70 28.92 -5.01
C ALA A 18 3.02 29.44 -3.59
N ASN A 19 4.29 29.77 -3.31
CA ASN A 19 4.68 30.33 -2.03
C ASN A 19 4.03 31.71 -1.74
N LYS A 20 3.76 32.50 -2.78
CA LYS A 20 3.06 33.78 -2.62
C LYS A 20 1.55 33.58 -2.51
N ALA A 21 0.99 32.66 -3.29
CA ALA A 21 -0.45 32.47 -3.38
C ALA A 21 -1.05 31.69 -2.20
N VAL A 22 -0.29 30.73 -1.64
CA VAL A 22 -0.74 29.89 -0.52
C VAL A 22 -0.41 30.57 0.81
N LYS A 23 -1.43 31.00 1.54
CA LYS A 23 -1.29 31.67 2.84
C LYS A 23 -1.18 30.72 4.03
N GLY A 24 -1.60 29.48 3.85
CA GLY A 24 -1.54 28.40 4.84
C GLY A 24 -1.88 27.07 4.21
N CYS A 25 -1.39 25.98 4.78
CA CYS A 25 -1.70 24.62 4.36
C CYS A 25 -1.51 23.66 5.52
N LEU A 26 -2.14 22.49 5.43
CA LEU A 26 -1.96 21.42 6.41
C LEU A 26 -0.49 20.97 6.45
N ARG A 27 0.13 20.78 5.27
CA ARG A 27 1.51 20.33 5.14
C ARG A 27 2.16 20.89 3.88
N LYS A 28 3.42 21.25 3.99
CA LYS A 28 4.28 21.59 2.87
C LYS A 28 5.45 20.64 2.83
N MET A 29 5.70 20.03 1.67
CA MET A 29 6.80 19.07 1.53
C MET A 29 7.31 18.97 0.09
N HIS A 30 8.50 18.41 -0.06
CA HIS A 30 9.05 17.97 -1.34
C HIS A 30 8.75 16.48 -1.52
N ILE A 31 8.35 16.12 -2.74
CA ILE A 31 8.17 14.74 -3.14
C ILE A 31 9.54 14.13 -3.44
N ARG A 32 9.83 12.99 -2.82
CA ARG A 32 11.04 12.19 -3.07
C ARG A 32 10.70 10.73 -2.93
N ASP A 33 11.20 9.93 -3.86
CA ASP A 33 11.05 8.47 -3.85
C ASP A 33 9.59 7.99 -3.73
N TYR A 34 8.63 8.79 -4.24
CA TYR A 34 7.21 8.49 -4.15
C TYR A 34 6.70 7.75 -5.39
N ILE A 35 6.16 6.58 -5.19
CA ILE A 35 5.52 5.74 -6.21
C ILE A 35 4.01 5.68 -5.90
N PRO A 36 3.17 6.50 -6.54
CA PRO A 36 1.72 6.50 -6.27
C PRO A 36 1.03 5.23 -6.79
N GLY A 37 1.45 4.72 -7.95
CA GLY A 37 0.87 3.54 -8.58
C GLY A 37 1.39 2.25 -7.99
N GLN A 38 0.69 1.71 -6.98
CA GLN A 38 1.03 0.47 -6.32
C GLN A 38 -0.09 -0.56 -6.43
N VAL A 39 0.27 -1.81 -6.62
CA VAL A 39 -0.66 -2.92 -6.82
C VAL A 39 -0.27 -4.08 -5.89
N ILE A 40 -1.26 -4.68 -5.21
CA ILE A 40 -1.12 -6.03 -4.68
C ILE A 40 -1.42 -6.98 -5.83
N TYR A 41 -0.47 -7.87 -6.15
CA TYR A 41 -0.57 -8.79 -7.27
C TYR A 41 -0.84 -10.21 -6.78
N ASN A 42 -2.00 -10.73 -7.12
CA ASN A 42 -2.35 -12.11 -6.82
C ASN A 42 -1.63 -13.07 -7.76
N LEU A 43 -0.87 -14.01 -7.18
CA LEU A 43 -0.21 -15.10 -7.88
C LEU A 43 -1.03 -16.40 -7.85
N GLY A 44 -2.03 -16.49 -6.97
CA GLY A 44 -2.85 -17.67 -6.80
C GLY A 44 -3.89 -17.82 -7.91
N GLU A 45 -4.07 -19.01 -8.44
CA GLU A 45 -5.08 -19.37 -9.44
C GLU A 45 -5.83 -20.61 -8.97
N TYR A 46 -6.83 -20.39 -8.12
CA TYR A 46 -7.66 -21.46 -7.59
C TYR A 46 -8.87 -21.75 -8.49
N PRO A 47 -9.30 -23.01 -8.71
CA PRO A 47 -8.72 -24.26 -8.22
C PRO A 47 -7.57 -24.80 -9.07
N ASN A 48 -7.05 -24.03 -10.00
CA ASN A 48 -6.00 -24.46 -10.90
C ASN A 48 -4.66 -24.57 -10.15
N LYS A 49 -3.72 -25.24 -10.81
CA LYS A 49 -2.36 -25.36 -10.30
C LYS A 49 -1.73 -23.98 -10.17
N MET A 50 -1.35 -23.60 -8.97
CA MET A 50 -0.56 -22.41 -8.75
C MET A 50 0.87 -22.58 -9.28
N THR A 51 1.37 -21.58 -9.97
CA THR A 51 2.79 -21.46 -10.30
C THR A 51 3.21 -20.02 -10.07
N ILE A 52 4.40 -19.81 -9.52
CA ILE A 52 4.96 -18.46 -9.36
C ILE A 52 5.61 -18.02 -10.67
N LYS A 53 6.11 -18.98 -11.47
CA LYS A 53 6.66 -18.68 -12.78
C LYS A 53 5.65 -17.88 -13.63
N PRO A 54 6.07 -16.76 -14.29
CA PRO A 54 5.20 -15.97 -15.11
C PRO A 54 4.52 -16.77 -16.22
N THR A 55 3.22 -16.58 -16.37
CA THR A 55 2.40 -17.10 -17.45
C THR A 55 2.20 -16.04 -18.53
N GLU A 56 1.61 -16.39 -19.67
CA GLU A 56 1.25 -15.44 -20.72
C GLU A 56 0.29 -14.36 -20.19
N TYR A 57 -0.59 -14.73 -19.25
CA TYR A 57 -1.48 -13.79 -18.59
C TYR A 57 -0.70 -12.72 -17.81
N ASP A 58 0.31 -13.14 -17.04
CA ASP A 58 1.16 -12.23 -16.27
C ASP A 58 1.93 -11.28 -17.18
N TYR A 59 2.52 -11.79 -18.27
CA TYR A 59 3.23 -10.96 -19.24
C TYR A 59 2.33 -9.83 -19.78
N ASN A 60 1.10 -10.14 -20.15
CA ASN A 60 0.15 -9.17 -20.68
C ASN A 60 -0.32 -8.19 -19.61
N LEU A 61 -0.68 -8.68 -18.42
CA LEU A 61 -1.17 -7.81 -17.35
C LEU A 61 -0.08 -6.89 -16.81
N ILE A 62 1.11 -7.41 -16.50
CA ILE A 62 2.22 -6.61 -15.94
C ILE A 62 2.66 -5.55 -16.95
N LYS A 63 2.69 -5.89 -18.24
CA LYS A 63 2.93 -4.90 -19.30
C LYS A 63 1.87 -3.79 -19.31
N ASN A 64 0.60 -4.16 -19.22
CA ASN A 64 -0.50 -3.19 -19.13
C ASN A 64 -0.37 -2.29 -17.89
N LEU A 65 -0.05 -2.87 -16.73
CA LEU A 65 0.20 -2.12 -15.50
C LEU A 65 1.35 -1.12 -15.66
N ALA A 66 2.47 -1.54 -16.25
CA ALA A 66 3.63 -0.67 -16.51
C ALA A 66 3.28 0.49 -17.44
N GLU A 67 2.60 0.21 -18.57
CA GLU A 67 2.18 1.21 -19.56
C GLU A 67 1.22 2.25 -18.97
N ASN A 68 0.44 1.87 -17.95
CA ASN A 68 -0.44 2.77 -17.22
C ASN A 68 0.16 3.41 -15.96
N GLY A 69 1.47 3.23 -15.73
CA GLY A 69 2.22 3.99 -14.74
C GLY A 69 2.38 3.33 -13.38
N VAL A 70 2.01 2.05 -13.23
CA VAL A 70 2.34 1.27 -12.02
C VAL A 70 3.86 1.19 -11.88
N GLY A 71 4.36 1.43 -10.69
CA GLY A 71 5.79 1.42 -10.38
C GLY A 71 6.18 0.45 -9.27
N LEU A 72 5.20 -0.11 -8.56
CA LEU A 72 5.44 -1.06 -7.48
C LEU A 72 4.38 -2.16 -7.46
N ILE A 73 4.83 -3.39 -7.44
CA ILE A 73 4.02 -4.58 -7.18
C ILE A 73 4.39 -5.12 -5.80
N GLN A 74 3.37 -5.33 -4.97
CA GLN A 74 3.46 -6.08 -3.74
C GLN A 74 2.90 -7.47 -4.00
N ILE A 75 3.73 -8.51 -3.89
CA ILE A 75 3.24 -9.89 -3.85
C ILE A 75 2.81 -10.20 -2.42
N HIS A 76 1.65 -10.84 -2.29
CA HIS A 76 1.11 -11.16 -0.99
C HIS A 76 1.62 -12.53 -0.51
N GLU A 77 0.85 -13.26 0.26
CA GLU A 77 1.28 -14.49 0.94
C GLU A 77 1.65 -15.64 -0.01
N GLU A 78 1.16 -15.62 -1.25
CA GLU A 78 1.30 -16.72 -2.22
C GLU A 78 2.73 -17.03 -2.65
N TRP A 79 3.68 -16.13 -2.40
CA TRP A 79 5.09 -16.37 -2.72
C TRP A 79 5.78 -17.34 -1.76
N ASN A 80 5.21 -17.54 -0.58
CA ASN A 80 5.79 -18.38 0.46
C ASN A 80 5.83 -19.85 0.07
N ASP A 81 6.70 -20.61 0.74
CA ASP A 81 6.69 -22.07 0.66
C ASP A 81 5.30 -22.62 1.03
N ALA A 82 4.79 -23.55 0.22
CA ALA A 82 3.43 -24.05 0.37
C ALA A 82 3.14 -24.69 1.74
N LEU A 83 4.15 -25.32 2.35
CA LEU A 83 4.02 -25.84 3.70
C LEU A 83 4.15 -24.74 4.76
N ARG A 84 4.90 -23.70 4.45
CA ARG A 84 5.15 -22.57 5.34
C ARG A 84 4.16 -21.44 5.19
N ILE A 85 3.35 -21.40 4.13
CA ILE A 85 2.13 -20.58 4.10
C ILE A 85 1.30 -20.88 5.35
N MET A 86 1.15 -22.15 5.66
CA MET A 86 0.42 -22.61 6.84
C MET A 86 1.21 -22.36 8.14
N GLY A 87 2.54 -22.37 8.07
CA GLY A 87 3.42 -22.12 9.20
C GLY A 87 3.76 -20.67 9.45
N ALA A 88 3.50 -19.78 8.50
CA ALA A 88 3.74 -18.34 8.60
C ALA A 88 5.20 -17.91 8.77
N ASP A 89 6.17 -18.67 8.26
CA ASP A 89 7.58 -18.26 8.27
C ASP A 89 7.83 -17.05 7.37
N LYS A 90 7.11 -16.92 6.25
CA LYS A 90 7.13 -15.74 5.37
C LYS A 90 8.50 -15.34 4.80
N TYR A 91 9.46 -16.25 4.76
CA TYR A 91 10.84 -15.93 4.35
C TYR A 91 11.40 -16.89 3.28
N SER A 92 10.66 -17.91 2.91
CA SER A 92 11.09 -18.87 1.89
C SER A 92 10.03 -19.05 0.80
N CYS A 93 10.50 -19.41 -0.40
CA CYS A 93 9.65 -19.66 -1.55
C CYS A 93 9.82 -21.11 -2.00
N HIS A 94 8.73 -21.78 -2.34
CA HIS A 94 8.74 -23.14 -2.86
C HIS A 94 9.21 -23.22 -4.33
N ASP A 95 9.07 -22.13 -5.08
CA ASP A 95 9.52 -21.99 -6.48
C ASP A 95 10.41 -20.78 -6.65
N LYS A 96 11.66 -20.88 -6.21
CA LYS A 96 12.63 -19.78 -6.24
C LYS A 96 12.93 -19.28 -7.64
N GLU A 97 13.07 -20.18 -8.60
CA GLU A 97 13.40 -19.81 -9.98
C GLU A 97 12.21 -19.13 -10.66
N GLY A 98 11.00 -19.66 -10.45
CA GLY A 98 9.79 -19.01 -10.94
C GLY A 98 9.59 -17.61 -10.35
N LEU A 99 9.87 -17.43 -9.06
CA LEU A 99 9.80 -16.13 -8.41
C LEU A 99 10.83 -15.13 -8.98
N LYS A 100 12.06 -15.57 -9.20
CA LYS A 100 13.10 -14.74 -9.84
C LYS A 100 12.73 -14.35 -11.27
N GLU A 101 12.14 -15.28 -12.04
CA GLU A 101 11.62 -14.96 -13.38
C GLU A 101 10.50 -13.90 -13.29
N PHE A 102 9.59 -13.99 -12.31
CA PHE A 102 8.54 -13.01 -12.08
C PHE A 102 9.11 -11.62 -11.73
N ILE A 103 10.05 -11.56 -10.80
CA ILE A 103 10.72 -10.30 -10.41
C ILE A 103 11.47 -9.73 -11.62
N SER A 104 12.21 -10.54 -12.36
CA SER A 104 12.93 -10.11 -13.56
C SER A 104 12.00 -9.54 -14.64
N LEU A 105 10.81 -10.15 -14.83
CA LEU A 105 9.79 -9.61 -15.73
C LEU A 105 9.36 -8.22 -15.28
N CYS A 106 9.03 -8.03 -14.01
CA CYS A 106 8.63 -6.73 -13.46
C CYS A 106 9.75 -5.69 -13.64
N HIS A 107 10.98 -6.03 -13.29
CA HIS A 107 12.16 -5.16 -13.46
C HIS A 107 12.39 -4.76 -14.91
N SER A 108 12.21 -5.69 -15.86
CA SER A 108 12.36 -5.40 -17.30
C SER A 108 11.37 -4.34 -17.80
N LEU A 109 10.27 -4.13 -17.09
CA LEU A 109 9.23 -3.15 -17.36
C LEU A 109 9.29 -1.92 -16.42
N GLY A 110 10.33 -1.83 -15.58
CA GLY A 110 10.54 -0.71 -14.66
C GLY A 110 9.64 -0.73 -13.42
N ILE A 111 9.07 -1.88 -13.09
CA ILE A 111 8.24 -2.07 -11.90
C ILE A 111 9.08 -2.72 -10.80
N LYS A 112 9.08 -2.13 -9.61
CA LYS A 112 9.67 -2.68 -8.41
C LYS A 112 8.78 -3.75 -7.79
N VAL A 113 9.38 -4.73 -7.10
CA VAL A 113 8.66 -5.84 -6.46
C VAL A 113 9.03 -5.96 -5.00
N ILE A 114 8.04 -6.01 -4.12
CA ILE A 114 8.22 -6.24 -2.69
C ILE A 114 7.36 -7.42 -2.22
N PRO A 115 7.87 -8.31 -1.36
CA PRO A 115 7.10 -9.42 -0.81
C PRO A 115 6.38 -9.03 0.47
N TYR A 116 5.28 -9.74 0.74
CA TYR A 116 4.68 -9.80 2.07
C TYR A 116 5.58 -10.57 3.03
N LEU A 117 5.73 -10.05 4.24
CA LEU A 117 6.26 -10.75 5.39
C LEU A 117 5.61 -10.21 6.67
N SER A 118 5.79 -10.89 7.79
CA SER A 118 5.31 -10.42 9.09
C SER A 118 6.41 -10.48 10.12
N SER A 119 6.62 -9.39 10.84
CA SER A 119 7.54 -9.33 11.98
C SER A 119 6.84 -9.54 13.32
N GLY A 120 5.52 -9.62 13.32
CA GLY A 120 4.71 -9.66 14.54
C GLY A 120 4.10 -11.02 14.86
N PHE A 121 4.02 -11.91 13.88
CA PHE A 121 3.36 -13.21 14.05
C PHE A 121 4.22 -14.38 13.57
N PHE A 122 4.07 -15.51 14.25
CA PHE A 122 4.68 -16.78 13.85
C PHE A 122 3.71 -17.92 14.15
N ASP A 123 3.52 -18.87 13.21
CA ASP A 123 2.64 -20.01 13.46
C ASP A 123 3.34 -21.03 14.33
N GLU A 124 2.69 -21.47 15.42
CA GLU A 124 3.25 -22.41 16.39
C GLU A 124 3.51 -23.81 15.83
N ARG A 125 3.00 -24.10 14.63
CA ARG A 125 3.20 -25.40 13.92
C ARG A 125 4.32 -25.36 12.92
N ASP A 126 4.92 -24.19 12.67
CA ASP A 126 6.08 -24.09 11.78
C ASP A 126 7.28 -24.84 12.36
N PRO A 127 8.06 -25.58 11.54
CA PRO A 127 9.25 -26.30 12.00
C PRO A 127 10.29 -25.46 12.74
N ASP A 128 10.37 -24.18 12.42
CA ASP A 128 11.32 -23.24 13.04
C ASP A 128 10.73 -22.52 14.26
N TYR A 129 9.48 -22.82 14.63
CA TYR A 129 8.84 -22.20 15.79
C TYR A 129 9.61 -22.44 17.08
N SER A 130 9.65 -21.40 17.89
CA SER A 130 10.22 -21.48 19.24
C SER A 130 9.39 -20.65 20.23
N GLU A 131 9.08 -21.23 21.39
CA GLU A 131 8.47 -20.52 22.50
C GLU A 131 9.29 -19.31 22.96
N LYS A 132 10.56 -19.24 22.56
CA LYS A 132 11.42 -18.10 22.84
C LYS A 132 11.14 -16.90 21.94
N PHE A 133 10.45 -17.09 20.82
CA PHE A 133 10.11 -16.00 19.89
C PHE A 133 8.95 -15.15 20.39
N VAL A 134 8.02 -15.75 21.15
CA VAL A 134 6.68 -15.24 21.33
C VAL A 134 6.44 -14.69 22.72
N THR A 135 5.37 -13.89 22.82
CA THR A 135 4.84 -13.41 24.09
C THR A 135 4.05 -14.52 24.79
N SER A 136 3.59 -14.28 26.01
CA SER A 136 2.73 -15.21 26.76
C SER A 136 1.27 -15.22 26.29
N ARG A 137 0.91 -14.43 25.28
CA ARG A 137 -0.44 -14.39 24.75
C ARG A 137 -0.78 -15.71 24.04
N ASP A 138 -2.01 -16.16 24.21
CA ASP A 138 -2.52 -17.36 23.54
C ASP A 138 -2.48 -17.21 22.02
N SER A 139 -2.46 -18.35 21.32
CA SER A 139 -2.54 -18.40 19.86
C SER A 139 -3.80 -17.71 19.36
N ILE A 140 -3.65 -17.00 18.25
CA ILE A 140 -4.77 -16.40 17.53
C ILE A 140 -5.05 -17.28 16.31
N LEU A 141 -6.31 -17.72 16.16
CA LEU A 141 -6.76 -18.42 14.98
C LEU A 141 -7.19 -17.39 13.93
N VAL A 142 -6.53 -17.39 12.77
CA VAL A 142 -6.83 -16.50 11.65
C VAL A 142 -7.24 -17.32 10.44
N GLN A 143 -8.30 -16.93 9.75
CA GLN A 143 -8.79 -17.57 8.52
C GLN A 143 -8.96 -19.10 8.64
N ASN A 144 -9.26 -19.58 9.82
CA ASN A 144 -9.55 -21.00 10.16
C ASN A 144 -8.36 -21.98 10.09
N TYR A 145 -7.20 -21.55 9.66
CA TYR A 145 -6.05 -22.44 9.48
C TYR A 145 -4.72 -21.91 10.00
N TYR A 146 -4.57 -20.61 10.21
CA TYR A 146 -3.36 -20.06 10.84
C TYR A 146 -3.48 -20.03 12.35
N ARG A 147 -2.47 -20.54 13.03
CA ARG A 147 -2.33 -20.46 14.50
C ARG A 147 -1.18 -19.56 14.89
N TYR A 148 -1.42 -18.29 14.82
CA TYR A 148 -0.40 -17.30 15.10
C TYR A 148 -0.17 -17.07 16.59
N ARG A 149 1.08 -17.08 16.98
CA ARG A 149 1.58 -16.53 18.23
C ARG A 149 2.20 -15.17 17.97
N CYS A 150 1.95 -14.22 18.88
CA CYS A 150 2.55 -12.90 18.77
C CYS A 150 4.04 -12.95 19.12
N CYS A 151 4.87 -12.47 18.20
CA CYS A 151 6.31 -12.38 18.42
C CYS A 151 6.67 -11.23 19.36
N SER A 152 7.65 -11.46 20.23
CA SER A 152 8.10 -10.46 21.18
C SER A 152 9.23 -9.61 20.62
N ALA A 153 9.00 -8.32 20.50
CA ALA A 153 10.05 -7.36 20.09
C ALA A 153 11.27 -7.37 21.03
N THR A 154 11.10 -7.82 22.27
CA THR A 154 12.17 -7.93 23.27
C THR A 154 12.88 -9.28 23.27
N SER A 155 12.45 -10.27 22.48
CA SER A 155 13.09 -11.58 22.38
C SER A 155 14.38 -11.52 21.57
N PRO A 156 15.55 -11.83 22.14
CA PRO A 156 16.80 -11.89 21.38
C PRO A 156 16.77 -12.98 20.29
N GLU A 157 16.13 -14.11 20.57
CA GLU A 157 16.04 -15.24 19.65
C GLU A 157 15.14 -14.89 18.46
N TRP A 158 14.00 -14.22 18.69
CA TRP A 158 13.16 -13.71 17.61
C TRP A 158 13.90 -12.67 16.77
N ASN A 159 14.52 -11.70 17.40
CA ASN A 159 15.29 -10.68 16.70
C ASN A 159 16.37 -11.32 15.82
N LYS A 160 17.11 -12.30 16.35
CA LYS A 160 18.12 -12.99 15.55
C LYS A 160 17.50 -13.69 14.33
N TYR A 161 16.43 -14.45 14.54
CA TYR A 161 15.73 -15.17 13.47
C TYR A 161 15.22 -14.21 12.39
N LEU A 162 14.51 -13.17 12.81
CA LEU A 162 13.95 -12.15 11.93
C LEU A 162 15.03 -11.49 11.05
N PHE A 163 16.09 -10.98 11.67
CA PHE A 163 17.11 -10.22 10.95
C PHE A 163 17.99 -11.10 10.05
N ASP A 164 18.27 -12.32 10.45
CA ASP A 164 18.99 -13.28 9.58
C ASP A 164 18.16 -13.62 8.33
N ASN A 165 16.85 -13.87 8.51
CA ASN A 165 15.97 -14.16 7.39
C ASN A 165 15.69 -12.93 6.51
N LEU A 166 15.57 -11.75 7.10
CA LEU A 166 15.36 -10.52 6.36
C LEU A 166 16.52 -10.25 5.38
N ARG A 167 17.77 -10.38 5.85
CA ARG A 167 18.95 -10.26 4.99
C ARG A 167 18.96 -11.35 3.90
N ARG A 168 18.67 -12.59 4.27
CA ARG A 168 18.60 -13.70 3.32
C ARG A 168 17.59 -13.43 2.20
N VAL A 169 16.39 -12.93 2.53
CA VAL A 169 15.36 -12.61 1.54
C VAL A 169 15.83 -11.53 0.57
N MET A 170 16.45 -10.48 1.09
CA MET A 170 16.97 -9.39 0.26
C MET A 170 18.12 -9.84 -0.65
N GLU A 171 18.97 -10.77 -0.18
CA GLU A 171 20.11 -11.29 -0.95
C GLU A 171 19.71 -12.36 -1.97
N GLU A 172 18.70 -13.18 -1.65
CA GLU A 172 18.37 -14.38 -2.43
C GLU A 172 17.44 -14.07 -3.61
N TYR A 173 16.48 -13.14 -3.45
CA TYR A 173 15.37 -12.97 -4.41
C TYR A 173 15.44 -11.68 -5.24
N GLU A 174 16.37 -10.80 -4.95
CA GLU A 174 16.48 -9.49 -5.64
C GLU A 174 15.22 -8.61 -5.52
N PHE A 175 14.51 -8.72 -4.39
CA PHE A 175 13.40 -7.83 -4.08
C PHE A 175 13.86 -6.39 -3.88
N ASP A 176 13.01 -5.43 -4.23
CA ASP A 176 13.26 -4.00 -4.06
C ASP A 176 12.90 -3.49 -2.65
N GLY A 177 12.59 -4.37 -1.72
CA GLY A 177 12.19 -4.03 -0.37
C GLY A 177 11.25 -5.05 0.23
N ILE A 178 10.41 -4.61 1.17
CA ILE A 178 9.47 -5.47 1.89
C ILE A 178 8.13 -4.77 2.14
N PHE A 179 7.06 -5.54 2.23
CA PHE A 179 5.85 -5.16 2.94
C PHE A 179 5.82 -5.92 4.27
N ASN A 180 5.98 -5.20 5.36
CA ASN A 180 5.92 -5.76 6.70
C ASN A 180 4.51 -5.62 7.25
N ASP A 181 3.82 -6.73 7.37
CA ASP A 181 2.52 -6.80 8.01
C ASP A 181 2.68 -6.80 9.52
N MET A 182 1.70 -6.23 10.19
CA MET A 182 1.73 -6.03 11.64
C MET A 182 1.33 -7.29 12.43
N GLY A 183 1.30 -7.14 13.70
CA GLY A 183 0.90 -8.14 14.65
C GLY A 183 1.70 -8.02 15.94
N TYR A 184 1.97 -6.78 16.31
CA TYR A 184 2.76 -6.52 17.51
C TYR A 184 1.91 -6.65 18.75
N ASP A 185 2.36 -7.50 19.68
CA ASP A 185 1.88 -7.49 21.04
C ASP A 185 2.84 -6.71 21.94
N ARG A 186 2.33 -5.73 22.65
CA ARG A 186 3.08 -4.89 23.59
C ARG A 186 3.36 -5.59 24.91
N ARG A 187 3.34 -6.89 24.96
CA ARG A 187 3.69 -7.70 26.14
C ARG A 187 5.06 -8.33 25.95
N ASP A 188 5.84 -8.34 27.02
CA ASP A 188 7.04 -9.14 27.03
C ASP A 188 6.70 -10.65 27.18
N ARG A 189 7.75 -11.47 27.21
CA ARG A 189 7.61 -12.92 27.30
C ARG A 189 6.94 -13.38 28.59
N ASP A 190 7.00 -12.58 29.64
CA ASP A 190 6.38 -12.87 30.94
C ASP A 190 4.93 -12.34 31.01
N GLY A 191 4.39 -11.81 29.90
CA GLY A 191 3.05 -11.26 29.80
C GLY A 191 2.90 -9.86 30.38
N LYS A 192 4.00 -9.22 30.75
CA LYS A 192 3.99 -7.87 31.28
C LYS A 192 3.84 -6.88 30.12
N LEU A 193 2.87 -5.98 30.24
CA LEU A 193 2.67 -4.89 29.30
C LEU A 193 3.86 -3.94 29.36
N TYR A 194 4.43 -3.58 28.20
CA TYR A 194 5.44 -2.57 28.05
C TYR A 194 5.03 -1.54 26.99
N GLY A 195 5.69 -0.40 27.00
CA GLY A 195 5.35 0.74 26.16
C GLY A 195 4.16 1.54 26.70
N MET A 196 3.89 2.65 26.06
CA MET A 196 2.74 3.49 26.33
C MET A 196 1.62 3.21 25.32
N GLU A 197 0.41 3.63 25.58
CA GLU A 197 -0.73 3.40 24.69
C GLU A 197 -0.49 3.89 23.27
N ASP A 198 0.15 5.07 23.14
CA ASP A 198 0.44 5.70 21.84
C ASP A 198 1.89 5.57 21.39
N TYR A 199 2.75 4.96 22.19
CA TYR A 199 4.16 4.84 21.91
C TYR A 199 4.75 3.60 22.56
N ASP A 200 5.43 2.79 21.75
CA ASP A 200 6.11 1.58 22.19
C ASP A 200 7.58 1.60 21.74
N PRO A 201 8.52 1.89 22.68
CA PRO A 201 9.92 2.02 22.33
C PRO A 201 10.56 0.73 21.85
N TYR A 202 10.03 -0.43 22.21
CA TYR A 202 10.60 -1.73 21.79
C TYR A 202 10.14 -2.08 20.38
N ILE A 203 8.89 -1.82 20.05
CA ILE A 203 8.39 -1.98 18.68
C ILE A 203 9.04 -0.95 17.75
N GLU A 204 9.13 0.30 18.17
CA GLU A 204 9.81 1.33 17.39
C GLU A 204 11.26 0.96 17.11
N ASP A 205 12.03 0.50 18.13
CA ASP A 205 13.39 0.02 17.95
C ASP A 205 13.49 -1.14 16.96
N LEU A 206 12.57 -2.11 17.04
CA LEU A 206 12.50 -3.23 16.09
C LEU A 206 12.29 -2.72 14.66
N LEU A 207 11.32 -1.84 14.47
CA LEU A 207 11.00 -1.28 13.14
C LEU A 207 12.13 -0.39 12.60
N MET A 208 12.77 0.42 13.44
CA MET A 208 13.94 1.22 13.05
C MET A 208 15.09 0.33 12.59
N ARG A 209 15.36 -0.78 13.28
CA ARG A 209 16.38 -1.75 12.87
C ARG A 209 16.01 -2.46 11.57
N MET A 210 14.74 -2.83 11.39
CA MET A 210 14.27 -3.41 10.12
C MET A 210 14.45 -2.41 8.97
N TYR A 211 14.07 -1.16 9.18
CA TYR A 211 14.30 -0.09 8.21
C TYR A 211 15.80 0.08 7.90
N SER A 212 16.63 0.07 8.93
CA SER A 212 18.09 0.18 8.76
C SER A 212 18.67 -0.98 7.94
N VAL A 213 18.18 -2.19 8.11
CA VAL A 213 18.60 -3.33 7.29
C VAL A 213 18.10 -3.16 5.85
N VAL A 214 16.79 -3.05 5.64
CA VAL A 214 16.20 -3.07 4.31
C VAL A 214 16.59 -1.83 3.50
N SER A 215 16.41 -0.65 4.05
CA SER A 215 16.71 0.60 3.35
C SER A 215 18.20 0.96 3.46
N GLY A 216 18.81 0.79 4.63
CA GLY A 216 20.19 1.19 4.86
C GLY A 216 21.23 0.24 4.26
N GLU A 217 21.08 -1.08 4.40
CA GLU A 217 22.03 -2.07 3.86
C GLU A 217 21.77 -2.39 2.38
N TYR A 218 20.51 -2.43 1.94
CA TYR A 218 20.12 -2.90 0.61
C TYR A 218 19.49 -1.81 -0.28
N GLY A 219 19.23 -0.61 0.24
CA GLY A 219 18.55 0.45 -0.53
C GLY A 219 17.10 0.13 -0.87
N GLY A 220 16.50 -0.80 -0.12
CA GLY A 220 15.15 -1.30 -0.37
C GLY A 220 14.05 -0.43 0.25
N ILE A 221 12.84 -0.60 -0.25
CA ILE A 221 11.62 0.06 0.22
C ILE A 221 11.07 -0.68 1.43
N VAL A 222 10.66 0.04 2.46
CA VAL A 222 9.89 -0.50 3.58
C VAL A 222 8.47 0.04 3.52
N LYS A 223 7.53 -0.84 3.22
CA LYS A 223 6.10 -0.57 3.34
C LYS A 223 5.58 -1.27 4.61
N LEU A 224 4.91 -0.52 5.46
CA LEU A 224 4.53 -0.98 6.79
C LEU A 224 3.02 -0.95 6.96
N HIS A 225 2.46 -2.01 7.52
CA HIS A 225 1.11 -2.06 8.05
C HIS A 225 1.18 -2.22 9.57
N ILE A 226 0.72 -1.23 10.30
CA ILE A 226 0.54 -1.31 11.75
C ILE A 226 -0.92 -1.04 12.04
N GLY A 227 -1.69 -2.07 12.32
CA GLY A 227 -3.07 -2.02 12.77
C GLY A 227 -3.88 -0.76 12.52
N GLU A 228 -5.10 -0.84 12.81
CA GLU A 228 -6.09 0.17 12.51
C GLU A 228 -5.71 1.58 12.96
N LEU A 229 -5.15 2.38 12.06
CA LEU A 229 -4.94 3.82 12.27
C LEU A 229 -4.10 4.18 13.52
N GLN A 230 -3.48 3.20 14.15
CA GLN A 230 -2.60 3.40 15.30
C GLN A 230 -1.16 3.21 14.88
N VAL A 231 -0.49 4.31 14.56
CA VAL A 231 0.96 4.29 14.39
C VAL A 231 1.60 4.70 15.70
N PRO A 232 2.11 3.75 16.50
CA PRO A 232 2.71 4.07 17.79
C PRO A 232 4.13 4.62 17.65
N VAL A 233 4.38 5.38 16.59
CA VAL A 233 5.72 5.82 16.23
C VAL A 233 5.79 7.34 16.06
N THR A 234 6.82 7.88 16.62
CA THR A 234 7.14 9.31 16.58
C THR A 234 8.17 9.64 15.52
N ASP A 235 8.99 8.68 15.09
CA ASP A 235 10.01 8.87 14.07
C ASP A 235 9.43 8.65 12.66
N GLU A 236 9.88 9.45 11.71
CA GLU A 236 9.46 9.41 10.31
C GLU A 236 10.26 8.41 9.46
N ARG A 237 11.28 7.75 10.03
CA ARG A 237 12.25 6.93 9.27
C ARG A 237 12.20 5.45 9.63
N ILE A 238 11.03 4.90 9.88
CA ILE A 238 10.80 3.48 10.08
C ILE A 238 10.11 2.80 8.91
N TYR A 239 9.64 3.60 7.94
CA TYR A 239 9.01 3.14 6.70
C TYR A 239 9.08 4.23 5.61
N ASP A 240 8.95 3.82 4.37
CA ASP A 240 8.79 4.70 3.22
C ASP A 240 7.31 4.88 2.87
N TYR A 241 6.51 3.83 3.04
CA TYR A 241 5.07 3.82 2.79
C TYR A 241 4.32 3.23 3.98
N LEU A 242 3.20 3.84 4.32
CA LEU A 242 2.28 3.32 5.31
C LEU A 242 1.01 2.80 4.62
N TRP A 243 0.78 1.51 4.73
CA TRP A 243 -0.47 0.90 4.30
C TRP A 243 -1.49 0.97 5.42
N VAL A 244 -2.68 1.49 5.12
CA VAL A 244 -3.77 1.68 6.08
C VAL A 244 -5.11 1.43 5.40
N GLY A 245 -6.15 1.18 6.19
CA GLY A 245 -7.51 1.21 5.73
C GLY A 245 -8.20 -0.14 5.58
N GLU A 246 -7.54 -1.23 5.93
CA GLU A 246 -8.15 -2.57 5.92
C GLU A 246 -9.49 -2.60 6.69
N SER A 247 -9.56 -1.87 7.78
CA SER A 247 -10.78 -1.75 8.60
C SER A 247 -11.68 -0.56 8.22
N CYS A 248 -11.30 0.25 7.23
CA CYS A 248 -12.12 1.36 6.79
C CYS A 248 -13.39 0.85 6.09
N LYS A 249 -14.53 1.01 6.76
CA LYS A 249 -15.85 0.64 6.27
C LYS A 249 -16.55 1.78 5.53
N THR A 250 -16.01 2.98 5.60
CA THR A 250 -16.53 4.17 4.93
C THR A 250 -15.40 5.00 4.35
N SER A 251 -15.67 5.72 3.28
CA SER A 251 -14.68 6.59 2.66
C SER A 251 -14.21 7.72 3.59
N ASP A 252 -15.04 8.15 4.53
CA ASP A 252 -14.71 9.22 5.48
C ASP A 252 -13.65 8.78 6.51
N GLU A 253 -13.51 7.49 6.74
CA GLU A 253 -12.48 6.97 7.64
C GLU A 253 -11.07 7.17 7.08
N LEU A 254 -10.91 7.29 5.76
CA LEU A 254 -9.63 7.63 5.14
C LEU A 254 -9.12 9.01 5.58
N LEU A 255 -10.00 9.94 5.90
CA LEU A 255 -9.62 11.27 6.36
C LEU A 255 -8.84 11.24 7.69
N LYS A 256 -9.00 10.17 8.48
CA LYS A 256 -8.23 10.00 9.72
C LYS A 256 -6.73 9.81 9.47
N THR A 257 -6.35 9.45 8.24
CA THR A 257 -4.96 9.16 7.85
C THR A 257 -4.20 10.35 7.27
N ILE A 258 -4.85 11.49 7.07
CA ILE A 258 -4.25 12.65 6.37
C ILE A 258 -3.05 13.25 7.08
N ASN A 259 -2.94 13.03 8.38
CA ASN A 259 -1.83 13.53 9.20
C ASN A 259 -0.65 12.57 9.29
N TYR A 260 -0.77 11.35 8.77
CA TYR A 260 0.31 10.36 8.82
C TYR A 260 1.42 10.71 7.85
N LYS A 261 2.62 10.31 8.19
CA LYS A 261 3.86 10.49 7.42
C LYS A 261 4.65 9.18 7.44
N PRO A 262 5.44 8.92 6.42
CA PRO A 262 5.56 9.61 5.13
C PRO A 262 4.36 9.36 4.21
N TYR A 263 4.50 8.58 3.13
CA TYR A 263 3.42 8.40 2.17
C TYR A 263 2.43 7.34 2.63
N VAL A 264 1.17 7.71 2.71
CA VAL A 264 0.08 6.80 2.99
C VAL A 264 -0.44 6.21 1.69
N ILE A 265 -0.55 4.88 1.65
CA ILE A 265 -1.15 4.11 0.55
C ILE A 265 -2.40 3.45 1.12
N PRO A 266 -3.58 4.07 0.98
CA PRO A 266 -4.80 3.51 1.52
C PRO A 266 -5.20 2.25 0.75
N CYS A 267 -5.54 1.22 1.51
CA CYS A 267 -6.19 0.02 1.02
C CYS A 267 -7.48 -0.17 1.82
N PRO A 268 -8.54 0.56 1.50
CA PRO A 268 -9.83 0.29 2.10
C PRO A 268 -10.26 -1.12 1.74
N ASP A 269 -11.09 -1.72 2.59
CA ASP A 269 -11.65 -3.04 2.32
C ASP A 269 -12.05 -3.14 0.85
N TYR A 270 -11.52 -4.14 0.14
CA TYR A 270 -11.65 -4.26 -1.31
C TYR A 270 -13.11 -4.25 -1.77
N LYS A 271 -14.04 -4.73 -0.95
CA LYS A 271 -15.48 -4.67 -1.21
C LYS A 271 -15.94 -3.23 -1.41
N PHE A 272 -15.42 -2.29 -0.66
CA PHE A 272 -15.80 -0.89 -0.79
C PHE A 272 -15.17 -0.21 -2.00
N THR A 273 -13.95 -0.56 -2.37
CA THR A 273 -13.32 -0.02 -3.59
C THR A 273 -13.92 -0.57 -4.85
N ASN A 274 -14.50 -1.76 -4.82
CA ASN A 274 -15.00 -2.47 -5.99
C ASN A 274 -16.52 -2.36 -6.19
N GLU A 275 -17.29 -2.30 -5.10
CA GLU A 275 -18.76 -2.30 -5.15
C GLU A 275 -19.33 -0.89 -5.08
N THR A 276 -18.60 0.08 -4.55
CA THR A 276 -19.06 1.46 -4.41
C THR A 276 -18.34 2.38 -5.39
N ASN A 277 -18.95 3.53 -5.67
CA ASN A 277 -18.39 4.54 -6.56
C ASN A 277 -16.97 4.93 -6.11
N GLY A 278 -15.95 4.41 -6.79
CA GLY A 278 -14.54 4.63 -6.46
C GLY A 278 -14.15 6.11 -6.41
N ASP A 279 -14.88 7.02 -7.07
CA ASP A 279 -14.62 8.45 -7.08
C ASP A 279 -14.65 9.04 -5.67
N ILE A 280 -15.54 8.57 -4.82
CA ILE A 280 -15.68 9.08 -3.45
C ILE A 280 -14.44 8.77 -2.59
N TYR A 281 -13.74 7.66 -2.84
CA TYR A 281 -12.49 7.34 -2.15
C TYR A 281 -11.34 8.18 -2.67
N PHE A 282 -11.25 8.36 -3.99
CA PHE A 282 -10.22 9.21 -4.59
C PHE A 282 -10.35 10.67 -4.16
N SER A 283 -11.57 11.19 -4.03
CA SER A 283 -11.79 12.56 -3.55
C SER A 283 -11.30 12.78 -2.12
N ARG A 284 -11.21 11.72 -1.31
CA ARG A 284 -10.72 11.74 0.06
C ARG A 284 -9.23 11.38 0.20
N ALA A 285 -8.59 10.99 -0.89
CA ALA A 285 -7.19 10.58 -0.91
C ALA A 285 -6.29 11.57 -1.66
N LEU A 286 -6.61 11.88 -2.91
CA LEU A 286 -5.70 12.58 -3.81
C LEU A 286 -5.31 13.99 -3.36
N PRO A 287 -6.22 14.82 -2.82
CA PRO A 287 -5.83 16.14 -2.30
C PRO A 287 -4.87 16.05 -1.11
N PHE A 288 -4.83 14.91 -0.40
CA PHE A 288 -4.06 14.73 0.81
C PHE A 288 -2.73 13.96 0.59
N LEU A 289 -2.27 13.90 -0.66
CA LEU A 289 -1.05 13.18 -1.06
C LEU A 289 -1.13 11.67 -0.76
N GLN A 290 -2.27 11.08 -1.07
CA GLN A 290 -2.52 9.66 -0.93
C GLN A 290 -3.03 9.10 -2.26
N PHE A 291 -2.62 7.90 -2.62
CA PHE A 291 -3.15 7.20 -3.79
C PHE A 291 -3.59 5.79 -3.39
N LEU A 292 -4.78 5.39 -3.83
CA LEU A 292 -5.38 4.12 -3.42
C LEU A 292 -4.58 2.93 -3.95
N LEU A 293 -4.31 1.97 -3.09
CA LEU A 293 -3.78 0.67 -3.46
C LEU A 293 -4.82 -0.09 -4.32
N ARG A 294 -4.34 -0.80 -5.32
CA ARG A 294 -5.19 -1.65 -6.15
C ARG A 294 -4.88 -3.12 -5.91
N LEU A 295 -5.91 -3.94 -5.91
CA LEU A 295 -5.81 -5.40 -6.02
C LEU A 295 -5.91 -5.79 -7.50
N ASP A 296 -4.94 -6.56 -7.98
CA ASP A 296 -4.89 -7.07 -9.35
C ASP A 296 -4.14 -8.41 -9.41
N GLY A 297 -3.91 -8.96 -10.58
CA GLY A 297 -3.20 -10.21 -10.76
C GLY A 297 -4.06 -11.31 -11.37
N ARG A 298 -3.76 -12.55 -11.05
CA ARG A 298 -4.47 -13.70 -11.61
C ARG A 298 -5.85 -13.83 -10.99
N PRO A 299 -6.91 -14.05 -11.81
CA PRO A 299 -8.27 -14.21 -11.30
C PRO A 299 -8.41 -15.52 -10.53
N ILE A 300 -9.25 -15.52 -9.51
CA ILE A 300 -9.65 -16.73 -8.81
C ILE A 300 -10.74 -17.41 -9.59
N ASN A 301 -10.50 -18.68 -9.96
CA ASN A 301 -11.47 -19.50 -10.67
C ASN A 301 -12.03 -20.56 -9.72
N GLY A 302 -13.29 -20.41 -9.30
CA GLY A 302 -13.98 -21.39 -8.49
C GLY A 302 -14.39 -20.92 -7.09
N GLU A 303 -14.70 -21.88 -6.25
CA GLU A 303 -15.14 -21.60 -4.88
C GLU A 303 -13.94 -21.23 -3.99
N ARG A 304 -14.18 -20.32 -3.07
CA ARG A 304 -13.21 -20.03 -2.00
C ARG A 304 -12.99 -21.26 -1.14
N SER A 305 -11.80 -21.79 -1.16
CA SER A 305 -11.40 -22.89 -0.29
C SER A 305 -9.90 -22.86 -0.05
N CYS A 306 -9.50 -23.27 1.14
CA CYS A 306 -8.09 -23.43 1.48
C CYS A 306 -7.40 -24.52 0.66
N ALA A 307 -8.15 -25.53 0.22
CA ALA A 307 -7.71 -26.62 -0.65
C ALA A 307 -8.94 -27.29 -1.26
N PRO A 308 -8.84 -27.92 -2.46
CA PRO A 308 -9.94 -28.64 -3.06
C PRO A 308 -10.54 -29.71 -2.12
N GLY A 309 -11.86 -29.68 -1.97
CA GLY A 309 -12.59 -30.60 -1.09
C GLY A 309 -12.54 -30.27 0.42
N VAL A 310 -11.95 -29.14 0.77
CA VAL A 310 -12.00 -28.59 2.13
C VAL A 310 -12.89 -27.36 2.11
N GLU A 311 -14.01 -27.43 2.81
CA GLU A 311 -14.93 -26.28 2.91
C GLU A 311 -14.29 -25.12 3.67
N TYR A 312 -14.45 -23.92 3.14
CA TYR A 312 -14.11 -22.69 3.84
C TYR A 312 -15.22 -22.36 4.85
N HIS A 313 -14.85 -22.31 6.13
CA HIS A 313 -15.73 -21.91 7.20
C HIS A 313 -15.05 -20.86 8.07
N GLU A 314 -15.62 -19.68 8.14
CA GLU A 314 -15.07 -18.57 8.94
C GLU A 314 -14.89 -18.93 10.43
N ASP A 315 -15.73 -19.82 10.94
CA ASP A 315 -15.71 -20.25 12.35
C ASP A 315 -15.04 -21.61 12.58
N ALA A 316 -14.37 -22.18 11.59
CA ALA A 316 -13.81 -23.52 11.73
C ALA A 316 -12.59 -23.53 12.65
N GLU A 317 -12.54 -24.46 13.56
CA GLU A 317 -11.38 -24.74 14.39
C GLU A 317 -10.20 -25.27 13.56
N SER A 318 -9.01 -25.25 14.13
CA SER A 318 -7.75 -25.73 13.52
C SER A 318 -7.77 -27.17 12.95
N ARG A 319 -8.86 -27.92 13.14
CA ARG A 319 -9.04 -29.25 12.55
C ARG A 319 -8.92 -29.32 11.04
N HIS A 320 -9.13 -28.21 10.33
CA HIS A 320 -8.94 -28.16 8.89
C HIS A 320 -7.46 -28.10 8.49
N PHE A 321 -6.60 -27.64 9.37
CA PHE A 321 -5.16 -27.52 9.10
C PHE A 321 -4.53 -28.85 8.67
N GLU A 322 -4.80 -29.95 9.40
CA GLU A 322 -4.22 -31.24 9.08
C GLU A 322 -4.63 -31.74 7.68
N LYS A 323 -5.90 -31.53 7.32
CA LYS A 323 -6.40 -31.89 5.99
C LYS A 323 -5.74 -31.04 4.90
N ILE A 324 -5.58 -29.77 5.13
CA ILE A 324 -4.93 -28.85 4.20
C ILE A 324 -3.46 -29.23 4.05
N ARG A 325 -2.78 -29.51 5.18
CA ARG A 325 -1.40 -29.95 5.18
C ARG A 325 -1.23 -31.29 4.44
N GLU A 326 -2.10 -32.28 4.72
CA GLU A 326 -2.13 -33.55 3.99
C GLU A 326 -2.32 -33.34 2.50
N TYR A 327 -3.22 -32.44 2.11
CA TYR A 327 -3.44 -32.10 0.71
C TYR A 327 -2.18 -31.54 0.06
N TYR A 328 -1.47 -30.58 0.67
CA TYR A 328 -0.26 -30.00 0.12
C TYR A 328 0.91 -30.98 0.04
N LEU A 329 1.03 -31.85 1.03
CA LEU A 329 2.04 -32.92 0.97
C LEU A 329 1.80 -33.88 -0.20
N ALA A 330 0.54 -34.15 -0.50
CA ALA A 330 0.14 -34.99 -1.63
C ALA A 330 0.19 -34.24 -2.99
N HIS A 331 0.12 -32.91 -2.98
CA HIS A 331 0.03 -32.05 -4.16
C HIS A 331 1.07 -30.93 -4.12
N PRO A 332 2.37 -31.23 -4.18
CA PRO A 332 3.44 -30.23 -4.02
C PRO A 332 3.45 -29.14 -5.11
N ASN A 333 2.67 -29.30 -6.15
CA ASN A 333 2.50 -28.35 -7.24
C ASN A 333 1.15 -27.61 -7.20
N GLY A 334 0.46 -27.61 -6.05
CA GLY A 334 -0.80 -26.92 -5.85
C GLY A 334 -2.05 -27.57 -6.46
N PRO A 335 -3.19 -26.88 -6.44
CA PRO A 335 -3.35 -25.48 -6.04
C PRO A 335 -3.10 -25.26 -4.55
N TYR A 336 -2.66 -24.05 -4.22
CA TYR A 336 -2.33 -23.65 -2.86
C TYR A 336 -3.43 -22.78 -2.23
N VAL A 337 -3.29 -22.51 -0.93
CA VAL A 337 -4.14 -21.56 -0.23
C VAL A 337 -4.04 -20.18 -0.86
N TYR A 338 -5.15 -19.51 -0.98
CA TYR A 338 -5.20 -18.08 -1.25
C TYR A 338 -5.85 -17.36 -0.06
N SER A 339 -5.48 -16.10 0.14
CA SER A 339 -6.10 -15.24 1.13
C SER A 339 -7.30 -14.49 0.54
N GLU A 340 -8.10 -13.84 1.39
CA GLU A 340 -9.14 -12.92 0.94
C GLU A 340 -8.60 -11.78 0.06
N TRP A 341 -7.35 -11.43 0.23
CA TRP A 341 -6.62 -10.42 -0.55
C TRP A 341 -6.34 -10.84 -1.98
N SER A 342 -6.58 -12.10 -2.31
CA SER A 342 -6.50 -12.62 -3.68
C SER A 342 -7.76 -12.32 -4.50
N ASP A 343 -8.82 -11.80 -3.91
CA ASP A 343 -10.05 -11.46 -4.61
C ASP A 343 -9.84 -10.24 -5.50
N ILE A 344 -9.68 -10.50 -6.78
CA ILE A 344 -9.52 -9.45 -7.77
C ILE A 344 -10.88 -8.91 -8.15
N PRO A 345 -11.01 -7.58 -8.30
CA PRO A 345 -12.23 -6.99 -8.81
C PRO A 345 -12.60 -7.50 -10.19
N ASP A 346 -13.80 -8.04 -10.35
CA ASP A 346 -14.32 -8.51 -11.64
C ASP A 346 -14.66 -7.38 -12.62
N ASP A 347 -14.73 -6.13 -12.16
CA ASP A 347 -15.11 -4.99 -12.96
C ASP A 347 -13.90 -4.27 -13.58
N GLU A 348 -13.59 -4.57 -14.83
CA GLU A 348 -12.51 -3.93 -15.59
C GLU A 348 -12.64 -2.40 -15.66
N ARG A 349 -13.85 -1.85 -15.60
CA ARG A 349 -14.07 -0.39 -15.62
C ARG A 349 -13.45 0.28 -14.41
N LEU A 350 -13.35 -0.40 -13.27
CA LEU A 350 -12.68 0.13 -12.07
C LEU A 350 -11.18 0.19 -12.25
N ARG A 351 -10.60 -0.77 -12.99
CA ARG A 351 -9.18 -0.73 -13.37
C ARG A 351 -8.87 0.46 -14.27
N GLU A 352 -9.68 0.65 -15.32
CA GLU A 352 -9.52 1.77 -16.24
C GLU A 352 -9.62 3.11 -15.51
N LYS A 353 -10.60 3.26 -14.64
CA LYS A 353 -10.79 4.46 -13.82
C LYS A 353 -9.60 4.72 -12.88
N TRP A 354 -9.08 3.67 -12.26
CA TRP A 354 -7.89 3.78 -11.41
C TRP A 354 -6.67 4.25 -12.23
N PHE A 355 -6.51 3.74 -13.46
CA PHE A 355 -5.46 4.20 -14.38
C PHE A 355 -5.66 5.65 -14.82
N GLU A 356 -6.89 6.08 -15.06
CA GLU A 356 -7.20 7.49 -15.38
C GLU A 356 -6.76 8.41 -14.24
N TYR A 357 -7.09 8.08 -13.00
CA TYR A 357 -6.63 8.84 -11.84
C TYR A 357 -5.11 8.81 -11.68
N LEU A 358 -4.46 7.67 -11.87
CA LEU A 358 -3.01 7.60 -11.82
C LEU A 358 -2.34 8.47 -12.87
N LYS A 359 -2.87 8.48 -14.10
CA LYS A 359 -2.39 9.32 -15.20
C LYS A 359 -2.54 10.82 -14.90
N LEU A 360 -3.62 11.21 -14.26
CA LEU A 360 -3.82 12.60 -13.82
C LEU A 360 -2.90 12.96 -12.64
N TYR A 361 -2.69 12.03 -11.72
CA TYR A 361 -2.00 12.31 -10.47
C TYR A 361 -0.47 12.23 -10.57
N LYS A 362 0.06 11.20 -11.22
CA LYS A 362 1.50 10.94 -11.31
C LYS A 362 2.35 12.14 -11.76
N PRO A 363 1.96 12.94 -12.78
CA PRO A 363 2.72 14.13 -13.15
C PRO A 363 2.77 15.21 -12.05
N MET A 364 1.76 15.28 -11.20
CA MET A 364 1.71 16.28 -10.12
C MET A 364 2.67 15.95 -8.98
N VAL A 365 2.91 14.66 -8.76
CA VAL A 365 3.72 14.12 -7.66
C VAL A 365 5.03 13.49 -8.17
N SER A 366 5.52 13.97 -9.29
CA SER A 366 6.83 13.55 -9.82
C SER A 366 7.96 13.92 -8.86
N GLU A 367 9.11 13.29 -9.04
CA GLU A 367 10.31 13.55 -8.23
C GLU A 367 10.62 15.05 -8.17
N ASP A 368 11.01 15.52 -6.99
CA ASP A 368 11.28 16.92 -6.70
C ASP A 368 10.08 17.89 -6.80
N SER A 369 8.86 17.41 -7.02
CA SER A 369 7.67 18.26 -6.90
C SER A 369 7.57 18.81 -5.48
N GLN A 370 7.22 20.08 -5.34
CA GLN A 370 6.82 20.66 -4.08
C GLN A 370 5.31 20.65 -3.97
N CYS A 371 4.78 20.23 -2.84
CA CYS A 371 3.35 20.22 -2.61
C CYS A 371 2.95 21.04 -1.37
N PHE A 372 1.79 21.67 -1.48
CA PHE A 372 1.09 22.39 -0.42
C PHE A 372 -0.25 21.67 -0.23
N ILE A 373 -0.30 20.82 0.77
CA ILE A 373 -1.44 19.93 1.02
C ILE A 373 -2.50 20.66 1.80
N ASP A 374 -3.74 20.57 1.32
CA ASP A 374 -4.94 21.16 1.94
C ASP A 374 -4.72 22.61 2.34
N ILE A 375 -4.71 23.49 1.33
CA ILE A 375 -4.44 24.91 1.54
C ILE A 375 -5.61 25.62 2.21
N ALA A 376 -5.31 26.69 2.95
CA ALA A 376 -6.32 27.51 3.61
C ALA A 376 -7.32 28.08 2.59
N PRO A 377 -8.62 28.18 2.95
CA PRO A 377 -9.64 28.79 2.10
C PRO A 377 -9.32 30.24 1.68
N ASP A 378 -8.68 31.01 2.56
CA ASP A 378 -8.13 32.33 2.21
C ASP A 378 -6.76 32.15 1.58
N ASN A 379 -6.69 32.35 0.27
CA ASN A 379 -5.49 32.22 -0.56
C ASN A 379 -5.55 33.22 -1.73
N ASP A 380 -4.48 33.31 -2.51
CA ASP A 380 -4.43 34.22 -3.66
C ASP A 380 -4.64 33.51 -5.01
N ILE A 381 -5.02 32.24 -5.03
CA ILE A 381 -5.38 31.46 -6.22
C ILE A 381 -6.85 31.68 -6.57
N THR A 382 -7.73 31.63 -5.57
CA THR A 382 -9.17 31.79 -5.75
C THR A 382 -9.62 33.25 -5.63
N ALA A 383 -10.67 33.63 -6.34
CA ALA A 383 -11.20 34.98 -6.33
C ALA A 383 -11.88 35.32 -4.97
N THR A 384 -12.44 34.32 -4.33
CA THR A 384 -13.06 34.37 -3.00
C THR A 384 -12.66 33.14 -2.20
N PRO A 385 -12.63 33.19 -0.87
CA PRO A 385 -12.46 32.02 -0.04
C PRO A 385 -13.47 30.93 -0.38
N PHE A 386 -13.03 29.67 -0.44
CA PHE A 386 -13.93 28.54 -0.64
C PHE A 386 -14.49 28.01 0.69
N ILE A 387 -15.56 27.22 0.60
CA ILE A 387 -16.24 26.66 1.78
C ILE A 387 -15.44 25.53 2.44
N SER A 388 -15.76 25.21 3.69
CA SER A 388 -15.03 24.23 4.51
C SER A 388 -15.01 22.79 3.94
N ASP A 389 -16.01 22.44 3.13
CA ASP A 389 -16.11 21.08 2.56
C ASP A 389 -15.29 20.92 1.28
N VAL A 390 -14.71 22.02 0.79
CA VAL A 390 -13.81 21.98 -0.36
C VAL A 390 -12.37 21.91 0.14
N HIS A 391 -11.64 20.95 -0.37
CA HIS A 391 -10.21 20.73 -0.10
C HIS A 391 -9.41 20.94 -1.37
N MET A 392 -8.39 21.76 -1.29
CA MET A 392 -7.54 22.12 -2.41
C MET A 392 -6.07 21.91 -2.05
N SER A 393 -5.34 21.24 -2.91
CA SER A 393 -3.89 21.11 -2.81
C SER A 393 -3.20 21.61 -4.07
N VAL A 394 -2.02 22.20 -3.88
CA VAL A 394 -1.18 22.74 -4.95
C VAL A 394 0.07 21.90 -5.08
N PHE A 395 0.35 21.49 -6.31
CA PHE A 395 1.55 20.71 -6.64
C PHE A 395 2.34 21.45 -7.70
N VAL A 396 3.62 21.62 -7.47
CA VAL A 396 4.48 22.42 -8.38
C VAL A 396 5.77 21.68 -8.69
N ASN A 397 6.04 21.62 -9.99
CA ASN A 397 7.30 21.27 -10.60
C ASN A 397 7.58 22.25 -11.74
N ASP A 398 7.99 21.83 -12.94
CA ASP A 398 8.00 22.70 -14.12
C ASP A 398 6.58 23.11 -14.58
N GLU A 399 5.56 22.52 -13.98
CA GLU A 399 4.16 22.88 -14.12
C GLU A 399 3.57 23.20 -12.73
N CYS A 400 2.40 23.86 -12.72
CA CYS A 400 1.64 24.12 -11.48
C CYS A 400 0.25 23.50 -11.58
N TYR A 401 -0.10 22.66 -10.64
CA TYR A 401 -1.34 21.89 -10.64
C TYR A 401 -2.18 22.17 -9.40
N LEU A 402 -3.51 22.07 -9.56
CA LEU A 402 -4.46 22.01 -8.46
C LEU A 402 -5.18 20.65 -8.50
N CYS A 403 -5.29 20.04 -7.33
CA CYS A 403 -6.21 18.95 -7.05
C CYS A 403 -7.24 19.46 -6.06
N ILE A 404 -8.50 19.49 -6.48
CA ILE A 404 -9.59 20.08 -5.71
C ILE A 404 -10.67 19.03 -5.54
N SER A 405 -11.11 18.78 -4.32
CA SER A 405 -12.24 17.92 -4.01
C SER A 405 -13.32 18.65 -3.25
N ASN A 406 -14.55 18.20 -3.40
CA ASN A 406 -15.70 18.63 -2.63
C ASN A 406 -16.22 17.45 -1.82
N LEU A 407 -15.98 17.45 -0.52
CA LEU A 407 -16.42 16.40 0.40
C LEU A 407 -17.84 16.64 0.96
N GLY A 408 -18.45 17.77 0.59
CA GLY A 408 -19.79 18.13 1.00
C GLY A 408 -20.89 17.38 0.25
N GLY A 409 -22.11 17.54 0.74
CA GLY A 409 -23.32 16.93 0.16
C GLY A 409 -23.99 17.74 -0.96
N ALA A 410 -23.44 18.89 -1.36
CA ALA A 410 -23.94 19.76 -2.42
C ALA A 410 -22.80 20.22 -3.32
N ASP A 411 -23.12 20.50 -4.58
CA ASP A 411 -22.17 21.03 -5.55
C ASP A 411 -21.57 22.36 -5.08
N SER A 412 -20.29 22.58 -5.35
CA SER A 412 -19.57 23.78 -4.98
C SER A 412 -18.97 24.45 -6.21
N LYS A 413 -19.03 25.78 -6.24
CA LYS A 413 -18.47 26.57 -7.32
C LYS A 413 -17.28 27.37 -6.82
N ILE A 414 -16.17 27.30 -7.57
CA ILE A 414 -14.94 28.06 -7.29
C ILE A 414 -14.59 28.94 -8.48
N ALA A 415 -14.36 30.22 -8.21
CA ALA A 415 -13.79 31.14 -9.19
C ALA A 415 -12.32 31.40 -8.88
N PHE A 416 -11.50 31.52 -9.90
CA PHE A 416 -10.05 31.72 -9.85
C PHE A 416 -9.67 33.15 -10.26
N LYS A 417 -8.55 33.66 -9.74
CA LYS A 417 -7.99 34.95 -10.13
C LYS A 417 -7.33 34.91 -11.51
N GLU A 418 -6.93 33.73 -11.96
CA GLU A 418 -6.26 33.47 -13.24
C GLU A 418 -6.98 32.35 -13.99
N SER A 419 -6.62 32.15 -15.27
CA SER A 419 -7.16 31.05 -16.08
C SER A 419 -6.39 29.76 -15.83
N TRP A 420 -7.12 28.66 -15.78
CA TRP A 420 -6.60 27.31 -15.59
C TRP A 420 -7.07 26.36 -16.68
N LEU A 421 -6.26 25.42 -17.06
CA LEU A 421 -6.63 24.31 -17.95
C LEU A 421 -7.24 23.17 -17.11
N ASN A 422 -8.49 22.82 -17.38
CA ASN A 422 -9.07 21.59 -16.84
C ASN A 422 -8.43 20.39 -17.56
N ARG A 423 -7.75 19.54 -16.79
CA ARG A 423 -6.96 18.44 -17.37
C ARG A 423 -7.80 17.25 -17.83
N VAL A 424 -9.07 17.21 -17.43
CA VAL A 424 -10.02 16.16 -17.86
C VAL A 424 -10.74 16.60 -19.14
N THR A 425 -11.27 17.84 -19.17
CA THR A 425 -12.05 18.34 -20.33
C THR A 425 -11.20 19.00 -21.40
N GLY A 426 -9.98 19.45 -21.06
CA GLY A 426 -9.13 20.26 -21.95
C GLY A 426 -9.57 21.73 -22.09
N GLU A 427 -10.57 22.16 -21.34
CA GLU A 427 -11.09 23.53 -21.41
C GLU A 427 -10.31 24.49 -20.52
N THR A 428 -10.17 25.73 -20.99
CA THR A 428 -9.66 26.83 -20.15
C THR A 428 -10.79 27.42 -19.33
N VAL A 429 -10.60 27.44 -18.01
CA VAL A 429 -11.62 27.89 -17.06
C VAL A 429 -11.11 29.01 -16.14
N THR A 430 -11.96 29.95 -15.79
CA THR A 430 -11.77 30.92 -14.72
C THR A 430 -12.69 30.65 -13.53
N GLU A 431 -13.57 29.70 -13.68
CA GLU A 431 -14.43 29.15 -12.63
C GLU A 431 -14.72 27.68 -12.93
N THR A 432 -14.99 26.89 -11.91
CA THR A 432 -15.37 25.48 -12.07
C THR A 432 -16.41 25.11 -11.03
N GLU A 433 -17.27 24.18 -11.41
CA GLU A 433 -18.21 23.52 -10.49
C GLU A 433 -17.63 22.16 -10.12
N ILE A 434 -17.68 21.85 -8.84
CA ILE A 434 -17.19 20.58 -8.28
C ILE A 434 -18.40 19.87 -7.70
N PRO A 435 -18.83 18.75 -8.30
CA PRO A 435 -19.95 17.97 -7.80
C PRO A 435 -19.73 17.52 -6.36
N ALA A 436 -20.81 17.28 -5.64
CA ALA A 436 -20.77 16.65 -4.32
C ALA A 436 -20.02 15.30 -4.38
N GLY A 437 -19.00 15.13 -3.55
CA GLY A 437 -18.12 13.96 -3.54
C GLY A 437 -17.14 13.88 -4.73
N GLY A 438 -17.15 14.88 -5.62
CA GLY A 438 -16.33 14.91 -6.84
C GLY A 438 -15.00 15.64 -6.71
N MET A 439 -14.24 15.64 -7.84
CA MET A 439 -12.90 16.27 -7.93
C MET A 439 -12.72 16.99 -9.26
N VAL A 440 -11.78 17.94 -9.24
CA VAL A 440 -11.30 18.63 -10.44
C VAL A 440 -9.77 18.70 -10.42
N PHE A 441 -9.16 18.48 -11.57
CA PHE A 441 -7.71 18.57 -11.79
C PHE A 441 -7.43 19.71 -12.74
N LEU A 442 -6.71 20.70 -12.27
CA LEU A 442 -6.39 21.87 -13.05
C LEU A 442 -4.87 22.03 -13.21
N LYS A 443 -4.47 22.67 -14.32
CA LYS A 443 -3.09 23.06 -14.58
C LYS A 443 -3.04 24.54 -14.94
N LYS A 444 -2.08 25.25 -14.37
CA LYS A 444 -1.84 26.66 -14.70
C LYS A 444 -1.45 26.81 -16.17
N ILE A 445 -1.98 27.82 -16.85
CA ILE A 445 -1.70 28.15 -18.24
C ILE A 445 -0.48 29.08 -18.32
#